data_5b4b86f9632d6a596c8a6503b6690118
#
_entry.id   5b4b86f9632d6a596c8a6503b6690118
#
_cell.length_a   1.000
_cell.length_b   1.000
_cell.length_c   1.000
_cell.angle_alpha   90.00
_cell.angle_beta   90.00
_cell.angle_gamma   90.00
#
_symmetry.space_group_name_H-M   'P 1'
#
loop_
_entity.id
_entity.type
_entity.pdbx_description
1 polymer ?
#
loop_
_entity_poly.entity_id
_entity_poly.type
_entity_poly.pdbx_seq_one_letter_code
_entity_poly.pdbx_strand_id
1 'polypeptide(L)'
;MNILRSRELFGPYESNPANPILSHFNMKMQGSPIQGLGHADLIDAVDGSWWMICLGYRTHGYLQHVMGRETFLAPVEWKEGDWPVVNGDGTLQLEMDVTTLPEVKVAGEPSYEDFSCETLPIHWSYLCNPDSTKYSFSERPGYLRLKASEVNIDDTASPTFVA
;
A
#
# COMPACT_ATOMS: atom_id res chain seq x y z
N MET A 1 -5.51 10.41 10.00
CA MET A 1 -4.15 10.97 9.82
C MET A 1 -4.13 12.42 10.31
N ASN A 2 -3.15 12.79 11.11
CA ASN A 2 -2.96 14.17 11.58
C ASN A 2 -1.67 14.73 11.02
N ILE A 3 -1.60 16.03 10.82
CA ILE A 3 -0.41 16.74 10.37
C ILE A 3 -0.09 17.91 11.30
N LEU A 4 1.19 18.10 11.52
CA LEU A 4 1.74 19.24 12.28
C LEU A 4 2.85 19.86 11.44
N ARG A 5 3.13 21.13 11.65
CA ARG A 5 4.24 21.84 11.00
C ARG A 5 5.05 22.65 11.99
N SER A 6 6.30 22.88 11.66
CA SER A 6 7.20 23.80 12.38
C SER A 6 8.20 24.39 11.39
N ARG A 7 8.72 25.59 11.71
CA ARG A 7 9.89 26.17 11.01
C ARG A 7 11.21 25.62 11.53
N GLU A 8 11.20 25.13 12.77
CA GLU A 8 12.39 24.63 13.44
C GLU A 8 12.26 23.13 13.66
N LEU A 9 13.36 22.39 13.53
CA LEU A 9 13.39 20.93 13.68
C LEU A 9 12.83 20.46 15.03
N PHE A 10 13.08 21.19 16.09
CA PHE A 10 12.63 20.86 17.45
C PHE A 10 11.37 21.60 17.88
N GLY A 11 10.67 22.24 16.97
CA GLY A 11 9.44 22.97 17.25
C GLY A 11 9.65 24.42 17.67
N PRO A 12 8.61 25.10 18.16
CA PRO A 12 7.28 24.54 18.48
C PRO A 12 6.53 24.06 17.22
N TYR A 13 5.79 22.96 17.38
CA TYR A 13 4.93 22.42 16.32
C TYR A 13 3.52 22.98 16.44
N GLU A 14 2.99 23.40 15.31
CA GLU A 14 1.61 23.85 15.14
C GLU A 14 0.79 22.71 14.55
N SER A 15 -0.35 22.42 15.17
CA SER A 15 -1.29 21.40 14.67
C SER A 15 -2.23 22.02 13.64
N ASN A 16 -2.50 21.32 12.56
CA ASN A 16 -3.54 21.74 11.64
C ASN A 16 -4.89 21.77 12.36
N PRO A 17 -5.60 22.92 12.35
CA PRO A 17 -6.91 23.04 13.00
C PRO A 17 -7.98 22.13 12.36
N ALA A 18 -7.78 21.68 11.11
CA ALA A 18 -8.68 20.77 10.42
C ALA A 18 -8.29 19.29 10.59
N ASN A 19 -7.36 18.95 11.50
CA ASN A 19 -7.04 17.56 11.78
C ASN A 19 -8.27 16.76 12.26
N PRO A 20 -8.43 15.51 11.79
CA PRO A 20 -7.56 14.74 10.90
C PRO A 20 -7.71 15.14 9.42
N ILE A 21 -6.60 15.31 8.70
CA ILE A 21 -6.60 15.63 7.27
C ILE A 21 -7.02 14.46 6.37
N LEU A 22 -7.02 13.24 6.90
CA LEU A 22 -7.51 12.03 6.24
C LEU A 22 -8.09 11.08 7.28
N SER A 23 -9.36 10.69 7.15
CA SER A 23 -10.00 9.75 8.06
C SER A 23 -11.30 9.16 7.49
N HIS A 24 -11.44 7.84 7.60
CA HIS A 24 -12.71 7.12 7.37
C HIS A 24 -13.33 6.59 8.69
N PHE A 25 -12.80 7.00 9.83
CA PHE A 25 -13.25 6.48 11.11
C PHE A 25 -14.75 6.65 11.32
N ASN A 26 -15.29 7.81 11.03
CA ASN A 26 -16.72 8.11 11.17
C ASN A 26 -17.59 7.52 10.03
N MET A 27 -16.96 7.00 8.98
CA MET A 27 -17.65 6.42 7.82
C MET A 27 -17.90 4.91 7.98
N LYS A 28 -17.44 4.28 9.05
CA LYS A 28 -17.61 2.83 9.30
C LYS A 28 -19.06 2.38 9.20
N MET A 29 -19.93 3.12 9.90
CA MET A 29 -21.37 2.83 9.94
C MET A 29 -22.10 3.16 8.65
N GLN A 30 -21.47 3.91 7.74
CA GLN A 30 -22.01 4.28 6.43
C GLN A 30 -21.61 3.29 5.34
N GLY A 31 -20.87 2.22 5.70
CA GLY A 31 -20.44 1.20 4.75
C GLY A 31 -19.38 1.68 3.76
N SER A 32 -18.50 2.61 4.17
CA SER A 32 -17.38 3.02 3.31
C SER A 32 -16.58 1.82 2.86
N PRO A 33 -16.29 1.70 1.55
CA PRO A 33 -15.54 0.56 1.01
C PRO A 33 -14.06 0.58 1.38
N ILE A 34 -13.57 1.65 2.03
CA ILE A 34 -12.17 1.79 2.45
C ILE A 34 -12.14 2.08 3.95
N GLN A 35 -11.31 1.35 4.69
CA GLN A 35 -11.15 1.51 6.13
C GLN A 35 -9.67 1.36 6.54
N GLY A 36 -9.36 1.67 7.81
CA GLY A 36 -8.06 1.43 8.41
C GLY A 36 -6.93 2.26 7.80
N LEU A 37 -7.22 3.50 7.41
CA LEU A 37 -6.26 4.41 6.78
C LEU A 37 -5.11 4.76 7.71
N GLY A 38 -3.89 4.70 7.18
CA GLY A 38 -2.69 5.02 7.96
C GLY A 38 -1.44 5.09 7.10
N HIS A 39 -0.31 5.36 7.77
CA HIS A 39 1.05 5.29 7.19
C HIS A 39 1.13 6.04 5.86
N ALA A 40 0.90 7.36 5.90
CA ALA A 40 0.85 8.18 4.69
C ALA A 40 2.12 9.00 4.50
N ASP A 41 2.51 9.11 3.23
CA ASP A 41 3.55 9.99 2.73
C ASP A 41 2.96 11.01 1.75
N LEU A 42 3.53 12.22 1.75
CA LEU A 42 3.21 13.27 0.79
C LEU A 42 4.31 13.31 -0.27
N ILE A 43 3.91 13.33 -1.54
CA ILE A 43 4.81 13.26 -2.68
C ILE A 43 4.49 14.41 -3.63
N ASP A 44 5.51 15.13 -4.07
CA ASP A 44 5.43 16.07 -5.18
C ASP A 44 5.73 15.35 -6.50
N ALA A 45 4.84 15.51 -7.46
CA ALA A 45 5.01 14.96 -8.79
C ALA A 45 5.80 15.91 -9.70
N VAL A 46 6.30 15.41 -10.82
CA VAL A 46 7.12 16.16 -11.79
C VAL A 46 6.41 17.38 -12.41
N ASP A 47 5.09 17.40 -12.38
CA ASP A 47 4.24 18.49 -12.84
C ASP A 47 3.93 19.52 -11.73
N GLY A 48 4.49 19.35 -10.53
CA GLY A 48 4.27 20.19 -9.35
C GLY A 48 2.99 19.91 -8.59
N SER A 49 2.21 18.90 -8.98
CA SER A 49 1.04 18.44 -8.20
C SER A 49 1.48 17.67 -6.97
N TRP A 50 0.67 17.73 -5.90
CA TRP A 50 0.90 16.98 -4.68
C TRP A 50 -0.03 15.77 -4.58
N TRP A 51 0.49 14.69 -4.07
CA TRP A 51 -0.21 13.44 -3.88
C TRP A 51 0.07 12.86 -2.51
N MET A 52 -0.89 12.13 -1.97
CA MET A 52 -0.72 11.33 -0.75
C MET A 52 -0.80 9.86 -1.11
N ILE A 53 0.21 9.10 -0.70
CA ILE A 53 0.19 7.64 -0.71
C ILE A 53 -0.07 7.16 0.72
N CYS A 54 -0.98 6.24 0.90
CA CYS A 54 -1.26 5.68 2.22
C CYS A 54 -1.73 4.22 2.12
N LEU A 55 -1.69 3.51 3.25
CA LEU A 55 -2.30 2.19 3.34
C LEU A 55 -3.77 2.27 3.78
N GLY A 56 -4.53 1.26 3.41
CA GLY A 56 -5.90 1.04 3.85
C GLY A 56 -6.36 -0.38 3.54
N TYR A 57 -7.60 -0.70 3.87
CA TYR A 57 -8.24 -1.96 3.51
C TYR A 57 -9.46 -1.70 2.64
N ARG A 58 -9.61 -2.42 1.52
CA ARG A 58 -10.91 -2.54 0.86
C ARG A 58 -11.79 -3.48 1.65
N THR A 59 -12.97 -3.01 2.00
CA THR A 59 -13.91 -3.78 2.80
C THR A 59 -15.05 -4.34 1.96
N HIS A 60 -15.48 -5.55 2.32
CA HIS A 60 -16.70 -6.17 1.83
C HIS A 60 -17.70 -6.25 2.98
N GLY A 61 -18.89 -5.73 2.79
CA GLY A 61 -19.82 -5.61 3.90
C GLY A 61 -19.28 -4.70 5.01
N TYR A 62 -19.56 -5.05 6.26
CA TYR A 62 -19.13 -4.25 7.40
C TYR A 62 -17.73 -4.67 7.88
N LEU A 63 -16.72 -3.86 7.57
CA LEU A 63 -15.32 -3.99 8.04
C LEU A 63 -14.59 -5.31 7.69
N GLN A 64 -15.20 -6.19 6.92
CA GLN A 64 -14.52 -7.42 6.48
C GLN A 64 -13.61 -7.12 5.30
N HIS A 65 -12.43 -7.67 5.29
CA HIS A 65 -11.47 -7.55 4.19
C HIS A 65 -10.73 -8.89 3.99
N VAL A 66 -10.33 -9.19 2.77
CA VAL A 66 -9.62 -10.43 2.41
C VAL A 66 -8.24 -10.17 1.82
N MET A 67 -8.02 -8.99 1.21
CA MET A 67 -6.75 -8.66 0.56
C MET A 67 -5.68 -8.12 1.51
N GLY A 68 -6.02 -7.90 2.79
CA GLY A 68 -5.12 -7.23 3.71
C GLY A 68 -4.97 -5.74 3.40
N ARG A 69 -3.78 -5.18 3.66
CA ARG A 69 -3.48 -3.78 3.39
C ARG A 69 -3.15 -3.57 1.93
N GLU A 70 -3.72 -2.53 1.36
CA GLU A 70 -3.49 -2.09 -0.01
C GLU A 70 -2.99 -0.64 0.00
N THR A 71 -2.33 -0.24 -1.07
CA THR A 71 -1.83 1.13 -1.26
C THR A 71 -2.89 1.96 -1.98
N PHE A 72 -3.19 3.12 -1.42
CA PHE A 72 -4.11 4.12 -1.99
C PHE A 72 -3.35 5.38 -2.34
N LEU A 73 -3.80 6.04 -3.41
CA LEU A 73 -3.30 7.32 -3.88
C LEU A 73 -4.44 8.33 -3.83
N ALA A 74 -4.16 9.55 -3.37
CA ALA A 74 -5.11 10.66 -3.38
C ALA A 74 -4.46 11.96 -3.80
N PRO A 75 -5.15 12.84 -4.56
CA PRO A 75 -4.66 14.17 -4.84
C PRO A 75 -4.63 15.03 -3.57
N VAL A 76 -3.68 15.96 -3.51
CA VAL A 76 -3.55 16.89 -2.39
C VAL A 76 -3.48 18.31 -2.94
N GLU A 77 -4.38 19.15 -2.48
CA GLU A 77 -4.27 20.58 -2.69
C GLU A 77 -3.37 21.18 -1.59
N TRP A 78 -2.21 21.70 -1.98
CA TRP A 78 -1.29 22.32 -1.03
C TRP A 78 -0.68 23.59 -1.62
N LYS A 79 -1.16 24.72 -1.14
CA LYS A 79 -0.64 26.04 -1.50
C LYS A 79 0.41 26.50 -0.50
N GLU A 80 1.33 27.32 -0.97
CA GLU A 80 2.36 27.88 -0.11
C GLU A 80 1.76 28.62 1.10
N GLY A 81 2.22 28.26 2.28
CA GLY A 81 1.73 28.83 3.54
C GLY A 81 0.46 28.20 4.11
N ASP A 82 -0.28 27.45 3.31
CA ASP A 82 -1.50 26.77 3.73
C ASP A 82 -1.21 25.37 4.31
N TRP A 83 -2.27 24.71 4.77
CA TRP A 83 -2.27 23.32 5.13
C TRP A 83 -2.69 22.43 3.95
N PRO A 84 -2.13 21.22 3.82
CA PRO A 84 -2.57 20.30 2.78
C PRO A 84 -4.00 19.82 3.00
N VAL A 85 -4.77 19.76 1.91
CA VAL A 85 -6.13 19.24 1.87
C VAL A 85 -6.15 18.00 0.97
N VAL A 86 -6.44 16.86 1.56
CA VAL A 86 -6.46 15.56 0.85
C VAL A 86 -7.81 15.39 0.18
N ASN A 87 -7.82 15.17 -1.14
CA ASN A 87 -9.00 14.88 -1.96
C ASN A 87 -10.19 15.83 -1.72
N GLY A 88 -9.91 17.08 -1.35
CA GLY A 88 -10.90 18.13 -1.08
C GLY A 88 -11.67 18.00 0.24
N ASP A 89 -11.89 16.78 0.74
CA ASP A 89 -12.71 16.51 1.92
C ASP A 89 -12.07 15.62 2.99
N GLY A 90 -10.82 15.18 2.77
CA GLY A 90 -10.11 14.30 3.71
C GLY A 90 -10.58 12.85 3.67
N THR A 91 -11.16 12.40 2.55
CA THR A 91 -11.57 11.02 2.33
C THR A 91 -10.90 10.41 1.11
N LEU A 92 -10.91 9.08 1.00
CA LEU A 92 -10.47 8.33 -0.19
C LEU A 92 -11.67 7.74 -0.92
N GLN A 93 -11.50 7.59 -2.22
CA GLN A 93 -12.43 6.89 -3.10
C GLN A 93 -11.71 5.74 -3.79
N LEU A 94 -12.44 4.71 -4.22
CA LEU A 94 -11.88 3.59 -4.99
C LEU A 94 -11.48 4.01 -6.40
N GLU A 95 -12.15 5.01 -6.95
CA GLU A 95 -11.90 5.55 -8.28
C GLU A 95 -11.83 7.07 -8.17
N MET A 96 -10.81 7.67 -8.76
CA MET A 96 -10.62 9.11 -8.77
C MET A 96 -10.09 9.54 -10.14
N ASP A 97 -10.51 10.71 -10.60
CA ASP A 97 -9.98 11.32 -11.81
C ASP A 97 -8.55 11.85 -11.56
N VAL A 98 -7.63 11.44 -12.41
CA VAL A 98 -6.25 11.92 -12.41
C VAL A 98 -6.05 12.81 -13.65
N THR A 99 -6.16 14.11 -13.46
CA THR A 99 -6.11 15.08 -14.58
C THR A 99 -4.72 15.65 -14.84
N THR A 100 -3.80 15.49 -13.91
CA THR A 100 -2.48 16.14 -13.94
C THR A 100 -1.33 15.21 -14.29
N LEU A 101 -1.46 13.92 -14.01
CA LEU A 101 -0.42 12.94 -14.32
C LEU A 101 -0.65 12.32 -15.71
N PRO A 102 0.40 12.12 -16.51
CA PRO A 102 0.26 11.46 -17.80
C PRO A 102 -0.11 9.98 -17.62
N GLU A 103 -1.03 9.51 -18.46
CA GLU A 103 -1.33 8.08 -18.50
C GLU A 103 -0.12 7.30 -19.02
N VAL A 104 0.33 6.32 -18.25
CA VAL A 104 1.36 5.37 -18.64
C VAL A 104 0.73 3.98 -18.71
N LYS A 105 0.67 3.41 -19.91
CA LYS A 105 0.20 2.03 -20.10
C LYS A 105 1.28 1.08 -19.63
N VAL A 106 1.04 0.42 -18.52
CA VAL A 106 1.86 -0.68 -18.02
C VAL A 106 1.21 -1.99 -18.47
N ALA A 107 1.99 -2.91 -19.02
CA ALA A 107 1.49 -4.25 -19.32
C ALA A 107 1.02 -4.90 -18.02
N GLY A 108 -0.19 -5.46 -18.04
CA GLY A 108 -0.71 -6.20 -16.88
C GLY A 108 0.16 -7.42 -16.60
N GLU A 109 0.36 -7.71 -15.34
CA GLU A 109 1.00 -8.95 -14.93
C GLU A 109 0.14 -10.16 -15.36
N PRO A 110 0.77 -11.26 -15.78
CA PRO A 110 0.04 -12.48 -16.08
C PRO A 110 -0.74 -12.96 -14.85
N SER A 111 -1.98 -13.38 -15.02
CA SER A 111 -2.77 -13.99 -13.95
C SER A 111 -2.37 -15.43 -13.64
N TYR A 112 -1.37 -15.93 -14.33
CA TYR A 112 -0.89 -17.30 -14.26
C TYR A 112 0.64 -17.32 -14.28
N GLU A 113 1.24 -18.08 -13.36
CA GLU A 113 2.68 -18.35 -13.32
C GLU A 113 2.94 -19.80 -13.76
N ASP A 114 3.73 -19.98 -14.80
CA ASP A 114 4.06 -21.29 -15.36
C ASP A 114 5.36 -21.87 -14.82
N PHE A 115 6.08 -21.13 -13.98
CA PHE A 115 7.35 -21.50 -13.38
C PHE A 115 8.41 -21.94 -14.41
N SER A 116 8.37 -21.36 -15.60
CA SER A 116 9.36 -21.62 -16.65
C SER A 116 10.67 -20.83 -16.45
N CYS A 117 10.66 -19.83 -15.57
CA CYS A 117 11.82 -19.02 -15.22
C CYS A 117 12.67 -19.67 -14.12
N GLU A 118 13.95 -19.30 -14.04
CA GLU A 118 14.86 -19.78 -12.99
C GLU A 118 14.64 -19.09 -11.63
N THR A 119 13.93 -17.96 -11.61
CA THR A 119 13.62 -17.17 -10.41
C THR A 119 12.17 -16.67 -10.47
N LEU A 120 11.56 -16.50 -9.32
CA LEU A 120 10.23 -15.89 -9.25
C LEU A 120 10.26 -14.41 -9.66
N PRO A 121 9.25 -13.95 -10.39
CA PRO A 121 9.01 -12.53 -10.62
C PRO A 121 8.90 -11.71 -9.32
N ILE A 122 9.14 -10.41 -9.42
CA ILE A 122 9.23 -9.50 -8.27
C ILE A 122 7.95 -9.41 -7.42
N HIS A 123 6.81 -9.76 -7.97
CA HIS A 123 5.54 -9.74 -7.24
C HIS A 123 5.38 -10.92 -6.26
N TRP A 124 6.24 -11.95 -6.37
CA TRP A 124 6.29 -13.01 -5.38
C TRP A 124 7.12 -12.61 -4.17
N SER A 125 6.66 -12.97 -3.00
CA SER A 125 7.31 -12.64 -1.73
C SER A 125 7.59 -13.88 -0.89
N TYR A 126 8.65 -13.80 -0.09
CA TYR A 126 9.00 -14.80 0.89
C TYR A 126 8.73 -14.29 2.30
N LEU A 127 8.44 -15.16 3.20
CA LEU A 127 8.38 -14.81 4.61
C LEU A 127 9.79 -14.90 5.22
N CYS A 128 10.26 -13.82 5.85
CA CYS A 128 11.62 -13.70 6.39
C CYS A 128 12.72 -13.90 5.31
N ASN A 129 13.83 -14.53 5.66
CA ASN A 129 14.93 -14.84 4.76
C ASN A 129 14.81 -16.28 4.26
N PRO A 130 14.46 -16.53 2.99
CA PRO A 130 14.25 -17.88 2.49
C PRO A 130 15.56 -18.67 2.45
N ASP A 131 15.49 -19.93 2.84
CA ASP A 131 16.55 -20.90 2.59
C ASP A 131 16.45 -21.36 1.12
N SER A 132 17.33 -20.88 0.26
CA SER A 132 17.31 -21.16 -1.18
C SER A 132 17.38 -22.67 -1.52
N THR A 133 17.86 -23.51 -0.61
CA THR A 133 17.91 -24.97 -0.81
C THR A 133 16.53 -25.63 -0.71
N LYS A 134 15.53 -24.88 -0.26
CA LYS A 134 14.13 -25.35 -0.11
C LYS A 134 13.28 -25.08 -1.35
N TYR A 135 13.79 -24.38 -2.35
CA TYR A 135 13.06 -23.94 -3.54
C TYR A 135 13.78 -24.45 -4.79
N SER A 136 13.07 -25.03 -5.73
CA SER A 136 13.67 -25.51 -6.99
C SER A 136 12.72 -25.31 -8.16
N PHE A 137 13.25 -24.71 -9.23
CA PHE A 137 12.60 -24.57 -10.55
C PHE A 137 13.13 -25.63 -11.55
N SER A 138 14.26 -26.25 -11.25
CA SER A 138 14.94 -27.17 -12.18
C SER A 138 14.65 -28.64 -11.93
N GLU A 139 14.29 -29.04 -10.69
CA GLU A 139 14.00 -30.43 -10.37
C GLU A 139 12.76 -30.98 -11.12
N ARG A 140 11.81 -30.09 -11.45
CA ARG A 140 10.64 -30.39 -12.25
C ARG A 140 10.29 -29.17 -13.11
N PRO A 141 10.74 -29.09 -14.36
CA PRO A 141 10.44 -27.95 -15.23
C PRO A 141 8.94 -27.65 -15.33
N GLY A 142 8.58 -26.37 -15.26
CA GLY A 142 7.19 -25.91 -15.26
C GLY A 142 6.49 -26.04 -13.91
N TYR A 143 7.24 -26.28 -12.83
CA TYR A 143 6.72 -26.34 -11.44
C TYR A 143 7.69 -25.69 -10.48
N LEU A 144 7.15 -24.94 -9.52
CA LEU A 144 7.89 -24.57 -8.32
C LEU A 144 7.84 -25.75 -7.33
N ARG A 145 8.99 -26.34 -7.02
CA ARG A 145 9.12 -27.38 -6.04
C ARG A 145 9.54 -26.81 -4.70
N LEU A 146 8.73 -27.04 -3.68
CA LEU A 146 8.97 -26.61 -2.31
C LEU A 146 9.29 -27.82 -1.43
N LYS A 147 10.41 -27.75 -0.69
CA LYS A 147 10.75 -28.72 0.33
C LYS A 147 10.19 -28.22 1.67
N ALA A 148 9.23 -28.96 2.22
CA ALA A 148 8.61 -28.60 3.49
C ALA A 148 9.64 -28.41 4.61
N SER A 149 9.35 -27.53 5.55
CA SER A 149 10.13 -27.29 6.77
C SER A 149 9.26 -27.58 8.00
N GLU A 150 9.91 -27.81 9.14
CA GLU A 150 9.25 -27.93 10.44
C GLU A 150 8.88 -26.58 11.05
N VAL A 151 9.39 -25.49 10.45
CA VAL A 151 9.12 -24.11 10.86
C VAL A 151 7.73 -23.71 10.42
N ASN A 152 6.91 -23.25 11.36
CA ASN A 152 5.58 -22.74 11.07
C ASN A 152 5.62 -21.30 10.60
N ILE A 153 4.54 -20.87 9.96
CA ILE A 153 4.37 -19.49 9.47
C ILE A 153 4.40 -18.45 10.60
N ASP A 154 4.05 -18.85 11.83
CA ASP A 154 4.03 -17.97 13.01
C ASP A 154 5.39 -17.90 13.74
N ASP A 155 6.37 -18.70 13.31
CA ASP A 155 7.69 -18.72 13.91
C ASP A 155 8.52 -17.49 13.45
N THR A 156 9.48 -17.09 14.25
CA THR A 156 10.46 -16.04 13.88
C THR A 156 11.57 -16.55 12.96
N ALA A 157 11.69 -17.87 12.77
CA ALA A 157 12.57 -18.50 11.79
C ALA A 157 11.93 -18.46 10.38
N SER A 158 12.74 -18.71 9.36
CA SER A 158 12.27 -18.68 7.96
C SER A 158 11.57 -19.99 7.56
N PRO A 159 10.23 -20.00 7.42
CA PRO A 159 9.53 -21.16 6.89
C PRO A 159 9.75 -21.31 5.38
N THR A 160 9.46 -22.49 4.83
CA THR A 160 9.31 -22.65 3.38
C THR A 160 7.95 -22.11 2.98
N PHE A 161 7.94 -20.86 2.52
CA PHE A 161 6.73 -20.10 2.19
C PHE A 161 6.97 -19.16 1.02
N VAL A 162 6.00 -19.05 0.14
CA VAL A 162 5.97 -18.08 -0.96
C VAL A 162 4.54 -17.66 -1.25
N ALA A 163 4.29 -16.38 -1.52
CA ALA A 163 2.98 -15.79 -1.83
C ALA A 163 3.11 -14.67 -2.85
#